data_160a91ad03e03417ec24e5c267b45d2b
#
_entry.id   160a91ad03e03417ec24e5c267b45d2b
#
_cell.length_a   1.000
_cell.length_b   1.000
_cell.length_c   1.000
_cell.angle_alpha   90.00
_cell.angle_beta   90.00
_cell.angle_gamma   90.00
#
_symmetry.space_group_name_H-M   'P 1'
#
loop_
_entity.id
_entity.type
_entity.pdbx_description
1 polymer ?
#
loop_
_entity_poly.entity_id
_entity_poly.type
_entity_poly.pdbx_seq_one_letter_code
_entity_poly.pdbx_strand_id
1 'polypeptide(L)'
;MTLDNFTPIQKLIFADAFMAIICDNYYQEEKDFDSESRLSERRFVYPDGKLKVREAYDYKRSRVTKFFFENNEELLRLTVPLYTDDEQRTMFTPLKERVQQLGFSLENIERLSLSQQCNDPKNLTEQKVLIDKSSIYGESFDIENTTYNKEGWAIWREKYNSYYPEKSKGRYVFEYTGKKIMEKIFYDICDPSVKFFSYDEKDRLVQEGNLYYEYYHKNKANCIKMYPEKPRKYSEIGYLHTQKKGTFTETTKCITKFGKTKKIVSTLNQNHQLVRKVDTTYCNYGKNKKRYRPRKKDIIRETIEQNTYNVAGLLVKQEYIFFDDDIPQINSIETFKYNEQGQKVERNEKTEYKNGFEPKYKIFLEQTLYYYDSEGNLTREELKKWCADEGIETDIEQLTTHHFYVEDNEYKEHLKVTIKK
;
A
#
# COMPACT_ATOMS: atom_id res chain seq x y z
N MET A 1 31.85 9.27 -16.18
CA MET A 1 30.80 9.70 -15.22
C MET A 1 30.65 8.53 -14.27
N THR A 2 31.10 8.60 -13.05
CA THR A 2 30.98 7.49 -12.10
C THR A 2 29.58 7.55 -11.48
N LEU A 3 28.82 6.46 -11.59
CA LEU A 3 27.47 6.34 -11.02
C LEU A 3 27.51 6.05 -9.51
N ASP A 4 28.69 6.17 -8.89
CA ASP A 4 28.89 5.89 -7.46
C ASP A 4 28.05 6.80 -6.56
N ASN A 5 27.80 8.03 -7.02
CA ASN A 5 27.00 9.03 -6.30
C ASN A 5 25.48 8.93 -6.56
N PHE A 6 25.05 7.95 -7.36
CA PHE A 6 23.63 7.74 -7.58
C PHE A 6 22.98 7.12 -6.35
N THR A 7 21.85 7.67 -5.96
CA THR A 7 20.98 7.02 -4.96
C THR A 7 20.54 5.66 -5.48
N PRO A 8 20.16 4.70 -4.63
CA PRO A 8 19.61 3.39 -5.05
C PRO A 8 18.54 3.51 -6.12
N ILE A 9 17.72 4.52 -6.03
CA ILE A 9 16.63 4.87 -6.92
C ILE A 9 17.13 5.33 -8.29
N GLN A 10 18.07 6.28 -8.31
CA GLN A 10 18.67 6.72 -9.56
C GLN A 10 19.37 5.56 -10.28
N LYS A 11 19.96 4.63 -9.51
CA LYS A 11 20.54 3.39 -10.05
C LYS A 11 19.49 2.49 -10.71
N LEU A 12 18.30 2.35 -10.09
CA LEU A 12 17.20 1.58 -10.67
C LEU A 12 16.63 2.22 -11.93
N ILE A 13 16.38 3.54 -11.91
CA ILE A 13 15.93 4.29 -13.10
C ILE A 13 16.92 4.14 -14.25
N PHE A 14 18.21 4.28 -13.95
CA PHE A 14 19.27 4.10 -14.95
C PHE A 14 19.25 2.67 -15.51
N ALA A 15 19.15 1.66 -14.64
CA ALA A 15 19.11 0.27 -15.04
C ALA A 15 17.91 -0.04 -15.95
N ASP A 16 16.73 0.45 -15.62
CA ASP A 16 15.51 0.21 -16.40
C ASP A 16 15.56 0.96 -17.76
N ALA A 17 16.03 2.21 -17.77
CA ALA A 17 16.25 2.97 -18.99
C ALA A 17 17.30 2.31 -19.90
N PHE A 18 18.38 1.82 -19.30
CA PHE A 18 19.43 1.12 -20.03
C PHE A 18 18.95 -0.21 -20.63
N MET A 19 18.14 -0.97 -19.87
CA MET A 19 17.51 -2.20 -20.36
C MET A 19 16.52 -1.93 -21.50
N ALA A 20 15.73 -0.85 -21.41
CA ALA A 20 14.82 -0.45 -22.50
C ALA A 20 15.57 -0.15 -23.79
N ILE A 21 16.69 0.58 -23.71
CA ILE A 21 17.55 0.85 -24.86
C ILE A 21 18.12 -0.46 -25.45
N ILE A 22 18.50 -1.42 -24.63
CA ILE A 22 18.98 -2.72 -25.09
C ILE A 22 17.87 -3.50 -25.80
N CYS A 23 16.65 -3.51 -25.26
CA CYS A 23 15.52 -4.20 -25.86
C CYS A 23 15.11 -3.63 -27.22
N ASP A 24 15.32 -2.32 -27.42
CA ASP A 24 15.01 -1.64 -28.70
C ASP A 24 16.13 -1.79 -29.76
N ASN A 25 17.30 -2.29 -29.38
CA ASN A 25 18.42 -2.50 -30.30
C ASN A 25 18.70 -4.00 -30.50
N TYR A 26 19.17 -4.39 -31.68
CA TYR A 26 19.56 -5.76 -31.99
C TYR A 26 20.71 -6.20 -31.08
N TYR A 27 20.43 -7.07 -30.11
CA TYR A 27 21.41 -7.70 -29.25
C TYR A 27 21.31 -9.22 -29.34
N GLN A 28 22.42 -9.90 -28.99
CA GLN A 28 22.44 -11.35 -28.82
C GLN A 28 22.33 -11.66 -27.32
N GLU A 29 21.44 -12.57 -26.99
CA GLU A 29 21.28 -13.06 -25.65
C GLU A 29 22.03 -14.40 -25.50
N GLU A 30 22.97 -14.45 -24.55
CA GLU A 30 23.70 -15.65 -24.19
C GLU A 30 23.27 -16.11 -22.80
N LYS A 31 23.10 -17.41 -22.63
CA LYS A 31 22.62 -18.04 -21.39
C LYS A 31 23.53 -19.17 -20.96
N ASP A 32 23.95 -19.16 -19.70
CA ASP A 32 24.62 -20.25 -19.04
C ASP A 32 23.72 -20.85 -17.97
N PHE A 33 23.82 -22.16 -17.80
CA PHE A 33 23.01 -22.92 -16.85
C PHE A 33 23.92 -23.63 -15.84
N ASP A 34 23.42 -23.76 -14.58
CA ASP A 34 24.11 -24.52 -13.55
C ASP A 34 23.90 -26.06 -13.72
N SER A 35 24.48 -26.84 -12.82
CA SER A 35 24.35 -28.30 -12.81
C SER A 35 22.91 -28.80 -12.58
N GLU A 36 22.01 -27.96 -12.11
CA GLU A 36 20.58 -28.24 -11.91
C GLU A 36 19.72 -27.72 -13.07
N SER A 37 20.36 -27.33 -14.19
CA SER A 37 19.72 -26.75 -15.39
C SER A 37 18.98 -25.44 -15.13
N ARG A 38 19.36 -24.71 -14.08
CA ARG A 38 18.84 -23.36 -13.80
C ARG A 38 19.74 -22.32 -14.44
N LEU A 39 19.15 -21.20 -14.86
CA LEU A 39 19.87 -20.08 -15.46
C LEU A 39 20.89 -19.49 -14.46
N SER A 40 22.19 -19.71 -14.66
CA SER A 40 23.25 -19.23 -13.77
C SER A 40 23.77 -17.85 -14.17
N GLU A 41 23.83 -17.57 -15.47
CA GLU A 41 24.25 -16.29 -16.01
C GLU A 41 23.48 -15.97 -17.29
N ARG A 42 23.20 -14.69 -17.53
CA ARG A 42 22.59 -14.16 -18.74
C ARG A 42 23.39 -12.94 -19.20
N ARG A 43 23.77 -12.92 -20.47
CA ARG A 43 24.55 -11.82 -21.05
C ARG A 43 23.80 -11.25 -22.23
N PHE A 44 23.84 -9.91 -22.34
CA PHE A 44 23.32 -9.17 -23.48
C PHE A 44 24.53 -8.54 -24.20
N VAL A 45 24.79 -9.00 -25.39
CA VAL A 45 25.95 -8.65 -26.19
C VAL A 45 25.50 -7.96 -27.48
N TYR A 46 26.09 -6.82 -27.81
CA TYR A 46 25.83 -6.17 -29.10
C TYR A 46 26.48 -6.94 -30.28
N PRO A 47 26.03 -6.68 -31.53
CA PRO A 47 26.60 -7.32 -32.71
C PRO A 47 28.11 -7.09 -32.90
N ASP A 48 28.65 -6.03 -32.30
CA ASP A 48 30.09 -5.73 -32.28
C ASP A 48 30.87 -6.51 -31.18
N GLY A 49 30.20 -7.42 -30.48
CA GLY A 49 30.78 -8.27 -29.44
C GLY A 49 30.95 -7.58 -28.08
N LYS A 50 30.47 -6.34 -27.92
CA LYS A 50 30.57 -5.65 -26.63
C LYS A 50 29.52 -6.09 -25.67
N LEU A 51 29.93 -6.50 -24.47
CA LEU A 51 29.04 -6.81 -23.37
C LEU A 51 28.37 -5.52 -22.86
N LYS A 52 27.04 -5.55 -22.74
CA LYS A 52 26.26 -4.43 -22.24
C LYS A 52 25.62 -4.70 -20.89
N VAL A 53 25.05 -5.89 -20.70
CA VAL A 53 24.51 -6.31 -19.42
C VAL A 53 24.90 -7.73 -19.14
N ARG A 54 25.25 -8.03 -17.90
CA ARG A 54 25.42 -9.36 -17.36
C ARG A 54 24.54 -9.51 -16.13
N GLU A 55 23.77 -10.57 -16.07
CA GLU A 55 22.96 -10.94 -14.92
C GLU A 55 23.51 -12.24 -14.34
N ALA A 56 23.91 -12.23 -13.07
CA ALA A 56 24.39 -13.40 -12.35
C ALA A 56 23.35 -13.81 -11.30
N TYR A 57 22.94 -15.07 -11.33
CA TYR A 57 21.83 -15.63 -10.54
C TYR A 57 22.38 -16.40 -9.34
N ASP A 58 22.05 -15.98 -8.13
CA ASP A 58 22.38 -16.67 -6.88
C ASP A 58 21.10 -17.23 -6.25
N TYR A 59 20.76 -18.46 -6.59
CA TYR A 59 19.57 -19.15 -6.11
C TYR A 59 19.60 -19.44 -4.61
N LYS A 60 20.78 -19.67 -4.02
CA LYS A 60 20.91 -19.91 -2.58
C LYS A 60 20.53 -18.69 -1.74
N ARG A 61 20.71 -17.50 -2.32
CA ARG A 61 20.39 -16.23 -1.65
C ARG A 61 19.18 -15.54 -2.28
N SER A 62 18.51 -16.20 -3.25
CA SER A 62 17.39 -15.64 -4.02
C SER A 62 17.67 -14.23 -4.53
N ARG A 63 18.78 -14.06 -5.24
CA ARG A 63 19.26 -12.78 -5.76
C ARG A 63 19.73 -12.88 -7.19
N VAL A 64 19.51 -11.81 -7.96
CA VAL A 64 20.21 -11.58 -9.23
C VAL A 64 21.03 -10.32 -9.12
N THR A 65 22.28 -10.40 -9.51
CA THR A 65 23.16 -9.23 -9.63
C THR A 65 23.26 -8.85 -11.09
N LYS A 66 22.82 -7.64 -11.43
CA LYS A 66 22.89 -7.07 -12.76
C LYS A 66 24.11 -6.14 -12.85
N PHE A 67 24.93 -6.34 -13.84
CA PHE A 67 26.10 -5.54 -14.15
C PHE A 67 25.86 -4.84 -15.48
N PHE A 68 26.02 -3.53 -15.50
CA PHE A 68 25.85 -2.70 -16.70
C PHE A 68 27.22 -2.19 -17.16
N PHE A 69 27.48 -2.26 -18.46
CA PHE A 69 28.80 -1.97 -19.03
C PHE A 69 28.70 -0.90 -20.12
N GLU A 70 29.75 -0.08 -20.22
CA GLU A 70 30.04 0.79 -21.36
C GLU A 70 31.51 0.66 -21.72
N ASN A 71 31.81 0.40 -23.00
CA ASN A 71 33.16 0.17 -23.48
C ASN A 71 33.92 -0.93 -22.70
N ASN A 72 33.21 -1.97 -22.26
CA ASN A 72 33.70 -3.07 -21.43
C ASN A 72 34.10 -2.67 -19.98
N GLU A 73 33.80 -1.44 -19.57
CA GLU A 73 33.95 -1.01 -18.17
C GLU A 73 32.61 -1.10 -17.43
N GLU A 74 32.62 -1.65 -16.19
CA GLU A 74 31.45 -1.73 -15.34
C GLU A 74 31.02 -0.33 -14.90
N LEU A 75 29.83 0.11 -15.35
CA LEU A 75 29.23 1.38 -14.98
C LEU A 75 28.43 1.32 -13.69
N LEU A 76 27.69 0.22 -13.54
CA LEU A 76 26.75 0.06 -12.45
C LEU A 76 26.62 -1.43 -12.10
N ARG A 77 26.54 -1.72 -10.81
CA ARG A 77 26.17 -3.01 -10.25
C ARG A 77 24.91 -2.84 -9.39
N LEU A 78 23.91 -3.66 -9.66
CA LEU A 78 22.63 -3.65 -8.92
C LEU A 78 22.28 -5.09 -8.51
N THR A 79 22.15 -5.35 -7.21
CA THR A 79 21.67 -6.63 -6.71
C THR A 79 20.19 -6.48 -6.32
N VAL A 80 19.33 -7.28 -6.93
CA VAL A 80 17.89 -7.30 -6.67
C VAL A 80 17.47 -8.71 -6.27
N PRO A 81 16.37 -8.89 -5.51
CA PRO A 81 15.80 -10.20 -5.26
C PRO A 81 15.51 -10.92 -6.57
N LEU A 82 15.79 -12.22 -6.60
CA LEU A 82 15.47 -13.11 -7.71
C LEU A 82 14.21 -13.89 -7.38
N TYR A 83 13.22 -13.78 -8.25
CA TYR A 83 12.01 -14.58 -8.18
C TYR A 83 11.68 -15.08 -9.59
N THR A 84 12.12 -16.30 -9.88
CA THR A 84 11.71 -17.03 -11.08
C THR A 84 10.41 -17.78 -10.83
N ASP A 85 9.71 -18.19 -11.90
CA ASP A 85 8.52 -19.07 -11.81
C ASP A 85 8.76 -20.30 -10.98
N ASP A 86 9.89 -20.97 -11.19
CA ASP A 86 10.25 -22.20 -10.49
C ASP A 86 10.58 -21.92 -9.01
N GLU A 87 11.21 -20.79 -8.71
CA GLU A 87 11.46 -20.37 -7.32
C GLU A 87 10.19 -19.92 -6.62
N GLN A 88 9.29 -19.24 -7.31
CA GLN A 88 7.98 -18.91 -6.76
C GLN A 88 7.21 -20.19 -6.42
N ARG A 89 7.24 -21.19 -7.28
CA ARG A 89 6.68 -22.53 -7.00
C ARG A 89 7.41 -23.23 -5.87
N THR A 90 8.74 -23.15 -5.82
CA THR A 90 9.56 -23.75 -4.77
C THR A 90 9.37 -23.05 -3.41
N MET A 91 9.24 -21.74 -3.39
CA MET A 91 8.89 -20.97 -2.17
C MET A 91 7.47 -21.30 -1.69
N PHE A 92 6.57 -21.54 -2.61
CA PHE A 92 5.18 -21.83 -2.35
C PHE A 92 4.96 -23.26 -1.82
N THR A 93 5.71 -24.25 -2.32
CA THR A 93 5.62 -25.65 -1.89
C THR A 93 5.83 -25.82 -0.38
N PRO A 94 6.88 -25.24 0.24
CA PRO A 94 7.06 -25.30 1.70
C PRO A 94 5.90 -24.67 2.48
N LEU A 95 5.32 -23.57 2.00
CA LEU A 95 4.15 -22.96 2.64
C LEU A 95 2.90 -23.84 2.53
N LYS A 96 2.66 -24.48 1.39
CA LYS A 96 1.58 -25.47 1.23
C LYS A 96 1.76 -26.64 2.19
N GLU A 97 2.95 -27.24 2.24
CA GLU A 97 3.27 -28.34 3.14
C GLU A 97 3.06 -27.95 4.61
N ARG A 98 3.48 -26.75 4.99
CA ARG A 98 3.29 -26.23 6.34
C ARG A 98 1.81 -26.05 6.70
N VAL A 99 1.01 -25.53 5.78
CA VAL A 99 -0.45 -25.41 5.95
C VAL A 99 -1.09 -26.79 6.13
N GLN A 100 -0.63 -27.81 5.38
CA GLN A 100 -1.07 -29.20 5.54
C GLN A 100 -0.64 -29.78 6.89
N GLN A 101 0.59 -29.50 7.36
CA GLN A 101 1.06 -29.90 8.70
C GLN A 101 0.23 -29.27 9.83
N LEU A 102 -0.33 -28.10 9.59
CA LEU A 102 -1.29 -27.44 10.51
C LEU A 102 -2.69 -28.07 10.45
N GLY A 103 -2.90 -29.13 9.66
CA GLY A 103 -4.15 -29.87 9.60
C GLY A 103 -5.16 -29.37 8.57
N PHE A 104 -4.77 -28.46 7.67
CA PHE A 104 -5.66 -27.97 6.62
C PHE A 104 -5.54 -28.78 5.33
N SER A 105 -6.69 -29.22 4.78
CA SER A 105 -6.77 -29.77 3.42
C SER A 105 -6.87 -28.64 2.40
N LEU A 106 -5.98 -28.64 1.41
CA LEU A 106 -5.97 -27.64 0.34
C LEU A 106 -6.87 -28.04 -0.84
N GLU A 107 -7.36 -29.27 -0.89
CA GLU A 107 -8.09 -29.82 -2.04
C GLU A 107 -9.43 -29.12 -2.30
N ASN A 108 -10.11 -28.67 -1.23
CA ASN A 108 -11.42 -28.04 -1.30
C ASN A 108 -11.40 -26.52 -1.07
N ILE A 109 -10.22 -25.90 -1.12
CA ILE A 109 -10.08 -24.45 -0.89
C ILE A 109 -10.09 -23.75 -2.24
N GLU A 110 -11.11 -22.94 -2.50
CA GLU A 110 -11.17 -22.10 -3.72
C GLU A 110 -10.15 -20.96 -3.69
N ARG A 111 -9.95 -20.37 -2.52
CA ARG A 111 -9.04 -19.24 -2.35
C ARG A 111 -8.32 -19.34 -1.02
N LEU A 112 -7.00 -19.30 -1.04
CA LEU A 112 -6.14 -19.34 0.13
C LEU A 112 -5.20 -18.14 0.11
N SER A 113 -5.14 -17.39 1.19
CA SER A 113 -4.13 -16.34 1.40
C SER A 113 -3.21 -16.76 2.54
N LEU A 114 -1.92 -16.78 2.27
CA LEU A 114 -0.85 -17.06 3.23
C LEU A 114 -0.06 -15.79 3.46
N SER A 115 0.18 -15.46 4.73
CA SER A 115 1.10 -14.38 5.12
C SER A 115 2.08 -14.93 6.12
N GLN A 116 3.35 -14.82 5.82
CA GLN A 116 4.44 -15.21 6.70
C GLN A 116 5.28 -13.98 7.02
N GLN A 117 5.53 -13.74 8.29
CA GLN A 117 6.42 -12.69 8.75
C GLN A 117 7.57 -13.37 9.49
N CYS A 118 8.78 -13.26 8.94
CA CYS A 118 10.01 -13.76 9.55
C CYS A 118 10.79 -12.60 10.17
N ASN A 119 11.07 -12.69 11.46
CA ASN A 119 11.94 -11.76 12.16
C ASN A 119 13.39 -12.30 12.15
N ASP A 120 14.10 -12.11 11.04
CA ASP A 120 15.55 -12.23 11.06
C ASP A 120 16.13 -10.95 11.63
N PRO A 121 17.00 -11.00 12.68
CA PRO A 121 17.63 -9.80 13.24
C PRO A 121 18.44 -8.99 12.21
N LYS A 122 18.73 -9.55 11.04
CA LYS A 122 19.46 -8.85 9.96
C LYS A 122 18.55 -8.26 8.89
N ASN A 123 17.41 -8.88 8.58
CA ASN A 123 16.44 -8.40 7.57
C ASN A 123 15.07 -9.00 7.85
N LEU A 124 14.16 -8.20 8.34
CA LEU A 124 12.77 -8.59 8.44
C LEU A 124 12.18 -8.64 7.02
N THR A 125 11.71 -9.82 6.60
CA THR A 125 11.01 -9.98 5.32
C THR A 125 9.60 -10.52 5.58
N GLU A 126 8.60 -9.80 5.13
CA GLU A 126 7.21 -10.26 5.11
C GLU A 126 6.87 -10.72 3.70
N GLN A 127 6.36 -11.95 3.58
CA GLN A 127 5.84 -12.49 2.33
C GLN A 127 4.34 -12.75 2.47
N LYS A 128 3.57 -12.25 1.53
CA LYS A 128 2.15 -12.56 1.36
C LYS A 128 1.95 -13.31 0.07
N VAL A 129 1.29 -14.46 0.13
CA VAL A 129 0.95 -15.27 -1.04
C VAL A 129 -0.55 -15.48 -1.06
N LEU A 130 -1.21 -15.06 -2.13
CA LEU A 130 -2.61 -15.35 -2.40
C LEU A 130 -2.70 -16.39 -3.51
N ILE A 131 -3.38 -17.51 -3.24
CA ILE A 131 -3.71 -18.55 -4.22
C ILE A 131 -5.19 -18.44 -4.54
N ASP A 132 -5.51 -18.39 -5.83
CA ASP A 132 -6.87 -18.38 -6.32
C ASP A 132 -7.06 -19.55 -7.31
N LYS A 133 -7.86 -20.54 -6.92
CA LYS A 133 -8.23 -21.69 -7.77
C LYS A 133 -9.50 -21.41 -8.59
N SER A 134 -10.23 -20.35 -8.28
CA SER A 134 -11.47 -19.99 -8.98
C SER A 134 -11.22 -19.30 -10.33
N SER A 135 -9.97 -19.00 -10.66
CA SER A 135 -9.59 -18.40 -11.93
C SER A 135 -10.00 -19.28 -13.10
N ILE A 136 -10.64 -18.69 -14.12
CA ILE A 136 -10.98 -19.39 -15.37
C ILE A 136 -9.76 -19.90 -16.15
N TYR A 137 -8.57 -19.43 -15.79
CA TYR A 137 -7.27 -19.82 -16.38
C TYR A 137 -6.51 -20.85 -15.52
N GLY A 138 -7.15 -21.40 -14.49
CA GLY A 138 -6.55 -22.34 -13.54
C GLY A 138 -6.06 -21.67 -12.26
N GLU A 139 -5.24 -22.41 -11.49
CA GLU A 139 -4.68 -21.90 -10.23
C GLU A 139 -3.76 -20.71 -10.50
N SER A 140 -4.05 -19.56 -9.89
CA SER A 140 -3.22 -18.35 -9.96
C SER A 140 -2.74 -17.93 -8.58
N PHE A 141 -1.59 -17.26 -8.52
CA PHE A 141 -1.10 -16.69 -7.27
C PHE A 141 -0.50 -15.30 -7.48
N ASP A 142 -0.73 -14.45 -6.49
CA ASP A 142 -0.08 -13.16 -6.33
C ASP A 142 0.87 -13.23 -5.12
N ILE A 143 2.10 -12.74 -5.30
CA ILE A 143 3.11 -12.67 -4.25
C ILE A 143 3.46 -11.22 -4.00
N GLU A 144 3.47 -10.80 -2.74
CA GLU A 144 3.99 -9.51 -2.30
C GLU A 144 5.10 -9.75 -1.27
N ASN A 145 6.31 -9.25 -1.55
CA ASN A 145 7.44 -9.29 -0.65
C ASN A 145 7.75 -7.89 -0.15
N THR A 146 7.88 -7.72 1.15
CA THR A 146 8.26 -6.45 1.77
C THR A 146 9.49 -6.68 2.66
N THR A 147 10.56 -5.95 2.41
CA THR A 147 11.77 -5.96 3.23
C THR A 147 11.79 -4.72 4.12
N TYR A 148 12.11 -4.90 5.39
CA TYR A 148 12.17 -3.86 6.40
C TYR A 148 13.61 -3.65 6.88
N ASN A 149 13.95 -2.45 7.30
CA ASN A 149 15.20 -2.18 8.01
C ASN A 149 15.09 -2.60 9.49
N LYS A 150 16.19 -2.41 10.24
CA LYS A 150 16.25 -2.77 11.67
C LYS A 150 15.25 -2.00 12.55
N GLU A 151 14.82 -0.83 12.10
CA GLU A 151 13.83 0.00 12.78
C GLU A 151 12.39 -0.41 12.43
N GLY A 152 12.20 -1.46 11.62
CA GLY A 152 10.88 -1.95 11.19
C GLY A 152 10.23 -1.13 10.07
N TRP A 153 11.01 -0.33 9.31
CA TRP A 153 10.48 0.45 8.18
C TRP A 153 10.71 -0.27 6.87
N ALA A 154 9.68 -0.30 6.03
CA ALA A 154 9.77 -0.89 4.71
C ALA A 154 10.78 -0.12 3.85
N ILE A 155 11.82 -0.81 3.38
CA ILE A 155 12.83 -0.26 2.47
C ILE A 155 12.64 -0.74 1.03
N TRP A 156 11.96 -1.87 0.86
CA TRP A 156 11.69 -2.46 -0.44
C TRP A 156 10.36 -3.20 -0.43
N ARG A 157 9.61 -3.12 -1.52
CA ARG A 157 8.40 -3.91 -1.74
C ARG A 157 8.29 -4.30 -3.21
N GLU A 158 8.02 -5.55 -3.48
CA GLU A 158 7.76 -6.06 -4.81
C GLU A 158 6.48 -6.88 -4.87
N LYS A 159 5.80 -6.82 -6.01
CA LYS A 159 4.60 -7.59 -6.29
C LYS A 159 4.79 -8.39 -7.57
N TYR A 160 4.45 -9.66 -7.51
CA TYR A 160 4.50 -10.61 -8.63
C TYR A 160 3.13 -11.24 -8.84
N ASN A 161 2.93 -11.73 -10.06
CA ASN A 161 1.72 -12.44 -10.44
C ASN A 161 2.11 -13.65 -11.29
N SER A 162 1.42 -14.79 -11.12
CA SER A 162 1.69 -16.03 -11.85
C SER A 162 1.55 -15.92 -13.36
N TYR A 163 0.79 -14.95 -13.87
CA TYR A 163 0.63 -14.72 -15.31
C TYR A 163 1.81 -14.00 -15.96
N TYR A 164 2.60 -13.24 -15.18
CA TYR A 164 3.75 -12.49 -15.65
C TYR A 164 4.89 -12.55 -14.62
N PRO A 165 5.45 -13.74 -14.41
CA PRO A 165 6.43 -13.96 -13.35
C PRO A 165 7.74 -13.22 -13.56
N GLU A 166 8.10 -12.96 -14.82
CA GLU A 166 9.33 -12.23 -15.18
C GLU A 166 9.25 -10.72 -14.94
N LYS A 167 8.04 -10.20 -14.72
CA LYS A 167 7.78 -8.76 -14.54
C LYS A 167 7.10 -8.52 -13.21
N SER A 168 7.79 -7.85 -12.28
CA SER A 168 7.12 -7.36 -11.09
C SER A 168 5.99 -6.41 -11.49
N LYS A 169 4.78 -6.62 -10.96
CA LYS A 169 3.64 -5.71 -11.17
C LYS A 169 3.90 -4.30 -10.61
N GLY A 170 4.83 -4.17 -9.68
CA GLY A 170 5.22 -2.91 -9.10
C GLY A 170 6.36 -3.09 -8.11
N ARG A 171 7.25 -2.11 -8.11
CA ARG A 171 8.35 -2.01 -7.16
C ARG A 171 8.22 -0.72 -6.38
N TYR A 172 8.45 -0.80 -5.08
CA TYR A 172 8.52 0.36 -4.21
C TYR A 172 9.87 0.35 -3.53
N VAL A 173 10.58 1.47 -3.62
CA VAL A 173 11.81 1.70 -2.86
C VAL A 173 11.56 2.88 -1.94
N PHE A 174 11.98 2.75 -0.70
CA PHE A 174 11.80 3.79 0.32
C PHE A 174 13.18 4.13 0.87
N GLU A 175 13.56 5.38 0.78
CA GLU A 175 14.75 5.91 1.44
C GLU A 175 14.36 6.76 2.64
N TYR A 176 15.11 6.60 3.73
CA TYR A 176 14.85 7.29 4.99
C TYR A 176 16.10 8.01 5.47
N THR A 177 15.91 9.17 6.09
CA THR A 177 16.89 9.81 6.96
C THR A 177 16.27 9.93 8.35
N GLY A 178 16.79 9.12 9.30
CA GLY A 178 16.11 8.93 10.57
C GLY A 178 14.71 8.33 10.35
N LYS A 179 13.67 8.95 10.93
CA LYS A 179 12.26 8.51 10.78
C LYS A 179 11.55 9.11 9.55
N LYS A 180 12.27 9.81 8.67
CA LYS A 180 11.67 10.58 7.58
C LYS A 180 11.88 9.87 6.26
N ILE A 181 10.81 9.71 5.50
CA ILE A 181 10.91 9.26 4.11
C ILE A 181 11.51 10.41 3.30
N MET A 182 12.67 10.16 2.67
CA MET A 182 13.32 11.11 1.77
C MET A 182 12.88 10.91 0.34
N GLU A 183 12.61 9.67 -0.03
CA GLU A 183 12.25 9.30 -1.38
C GLU A 183 11.33 8.07 -1.39
N LYS A 184 10.36 8.07 -2.30
CA LYS A 184 9.48 6.94 -2.58
C LYS A 184 9.34 6.79 -4.07
N ILE A 185 9.75 5.64 -4.60
CA ILE A 185 9.49 5.29 -5.98
C ILE A 185 8.41 4.24 -6.07
N PHE A 186 7.56 4.44 -7.03
CA PHE A 186 6.62 3.46 -7.53
C PHE A 186 6.97 3.16 -8.98
N TYR A 187 7.28 1.90 -9.28
CA TYR A 187 7.38 1.38 -10.62
C TYR A 187 6.10 0.63 -10.95
N ASP A 188 5.29 1.20 -11.80
CA ASP A 188 4.32 0.44 -12.59
C ASP A 188 4.98 0.13 -13.94
N ILE A 189 4.55 -0.97 -14.58
CA ILE A 189 5.03 -1.40 -15.90
C ILE A 189 4.85 -0.27 -16.96
N CYS A 190 3.92 0.65 -16.71
CA CYS A 190 3.52 1.69 -17.67
C CYS A 190 3.96 3.11 -17.31
N ASP A 191 4.29 3.41 -16.05
CA ASP A 191 4.59 4.80 -15.65
C ASP A 191 5.33 4.88 -14.31
N PRO A 192 6.67 4.96 -14.31
CA PRO A 192 7.43 5.11 -13.10
C PRO A 192 7.19 6.49 -12.47
N SER A 193 6.73 6.55 -11.24
CA SER A 193 6.55 7.78 -10.51
C SER A 193 7.51 7.89 -9.34
N VAL A 194 8.25 9.01 -9.28
CA VAL A 194 9.19 9.31 -8.20
C VAL A 194 8.65 10.44 -7.35
N LYS A 195 8.64 10.27 -6.03
CA LYS A 195 8.31 11.33 -5.08
C LYS A 195 9.49 11.59 -4.16
N PHE A 196 10.00 12.81 -4.22
CA PHE A 196 11.01 13.32 -3.30
C PHE A 196 10.34 14.01 -2.12
N PHE A 197 10.94 13.86 -0.94
CA PHE A 197 10.51 14.54 0.27
C PHE A 197 11.67 15.38 0.81
N SER A 198 11.39 16.61 1.16
CA SER A 198 12.38 17.49 1.79
C SER A 198 11.81 18.09 3.06
N TYR A 199 12.66 18.31 4.05
CA TYR A 199 12.28 18.82 5.36
C TYR A 199 13.10 20.07 5.70
N ASP A 200 12.54 20.97 6.50
CA ASP A 200 13.24 22.14 7.01
C ASP A 200 14.06 21.78 8.28
N GLU A 201 14.79 22.78 8.82
CA GLU A 201 15.61 22.65 10.04
C GLU A 201 14.80 22.25 11.29
N LYS A 202 13.47 22.42 11.25
CA LYS A 202 12.53 22.02 12.32
C LYS A 202 11.84 20.70 12.03
N ASP A 203 12.38 19.92 11.09
CA ASP A 203 11.85 18.61 10.72
C ASP A 203 10.43 18.63 10.13
N ARG A 204 10.01 19.76 9.56
CA ARG A 204 8.72 19.88 8.92
C ARG A 204 8.85 19.62 7.43
N LEU A 205 7.92 18.86 6.85
CA LEU A 205 7.87 18.55 5.42
C LEU A 205 7.70 19.84 4.60
N VAL A 206 8.68 20.20 3.78
CA VAL A 206 8.63 21.39 2.90
C VAL A 206 8.44 21.06 1.43
N GLN A 207 8.64 19.78 1.05
CA GLN A 207 8.39 19.30 -0.31
C GLN A 207 7.94 17.84 -0.31
N GLU A 208 6.95 17.51 -1.15
CA GLU A 208 6.53 16.15 -1.49
C GLU A 208 6.31 16.08 -3.01
N GLY A 209 7.26 15.47 -3.74
CA GLY A 209 7.27 15.50 -5.20
C GLY A 209 7.29 16.95 -5.71
N ASN A 210 6.28 17.30 -6.51
CA ASN A 210 6.13 18.66 -7.04
C ASN A 210 5.34 19.61 -6.12
N LEU A 211 4.99 19.16 -4.93
CA LEU A 211 4.20 19.94 -3.98
C LEU A 211 5.11 20.56 -2.92
N TYR A 212 5.04 21.86 -2.76
CA TYR A 212 5.82 22.63 -1.78
C TYR A 212 4.94 23.18 -0.67
N TYR A 213 5.47 23.25 0.55
CA TYR A 213 4.78 23.69 1.75
C TYR A 213 5.47 24.90 2.38
N GLU A 214 4.70 25.93 2.72
CA GLU A 214 5.13 27.12 3.46
C GLU A 214 4.38 27.18 4.79
N TYR A 215 5.11 27.25 5.90
CA TYR A 215 4.55 27.29 7.25
C TYR A 215 4.47 28.71 7.76
N TYR A 216 3.34 29.11 8.30
CA TYR A 216 3.15 30.43 8.90
C TYR A 216 2.13 30.40 10.04
N HIS A 217 2.11 31.44 10.88
CA HIS A 217 1.14 31.62 11.95
C HIS A 217 0.18 32.73 11.60
N LYS A 218 -1.11 32.48 11.78
CA LYS A 218 -2.16 33.51 11.62
C LYS A 218 -3.24 33.31 12.69
N ASN A 219 -3.54 34.37 13.46
CA ASN A 219 -4.60 34.36 14.46
C ASN A 219 -4.52 33.15 15.43
N LYS A 220 -3.34 32.89 16.00
CA LYS A 220 -3.06 31.76 16.91
C LYS A 220 -3.22 30.38 16.29
N ALA A 221 -3.32 30.28 14.98
CA ALA A 221 -3.41 29.03 14.25
C ALA A 221 -2.12 28.71 13.49
N ASN A 222 -1.75 27.45 13.42
CA ASN A 222 -0.69 26.96 12.55
C ASN A 222 -1.27 26.81 11.14
N CYS A 223 -0.65 27.47 10.18
CA CYS A 223 -1.10 27.48 8.80
C CYS A 223 0.02 26.98 7.88
N ILE A 224 -0.36 26.25 6.85
CA ILE A 224 0.54 25.75 5.81
C ILE A 224 -0.08 26.10 4.46
N LYS A 225 0.69 26.73 3.60
CA LYS A 225 0.31 26.92 2.21
C LYS A 225 0.94 25.86 1.34
N MET A 226 0.26 25.46 0.29
CA MET A 226 0.70 24.44 -0.66
C MET A 226 0.83 25.02 -2.05
N TYR A 227 1.90 24.69 -2.76
CA TYR A 227 2.24 25.20 -4.08
C TYR A 227 2.60 24.04 -5.02
N PRO A 228 2.22 24.10 -6.33
CA PRO A 228 2.57 23.07 -7.31
C PRO A 228 4.02 23.14 -7.79
N GLU A 229 4.73 24.24 -7.47
CA GLU A 229 6.12 24.53 -7.79
C GLU A 229 6.74 25.30 -6.62
N LYS A 230 8.05 25.58 -6.67
CA LYS A 230 8.68 26.47 -5.67
C LYS A 230 7.80 27.70 -5.45
N PRO A 231 7.58 28.13 -4.21
CA PRO A 231 6.62 29.19 -3.88
C PRO A 231 6.86 30.46 -4.71
N ARG A 232 5.91 30.78 -5.57
CA ARG A 232 5.81 32.06 -6.28
C ARG A 232 4.54 32.74 -5.82
N LYS A 233 4.52 34.06 -5.77
CA LYS A 233 3.42 34.89 -5.20
C LYS A 233 1.99 34.54 -5.65
N TYR A 234 1.82 33.76 -6.72
CA TYR A 234 0.52 33.48 -7.33
C TYR A 234 0.26 31.98 -7.63
N SER A 235 1.11 31.08 -7.13
CA SER A 235 0.99 29.64 -7.41
C SER A 235 0.37 28.83 -6.28
N GLU A 236 -0.16 29.49 -5.21
CA GLU A 236 -0.84 28.79 -4.11
C GLU A 236 -2.01 27.96 -4.63
N ILE A 237 -1.98 26.64 -4.40
CA ILE A 237 -3.04 25.71 -4.76
C ILE A 237 -3.86 25.26 -3.55
N GLY A 238 -3.42 25.57 -2.35
CA GLY A 238 -4.14 25.18 -1.16
C GLY A 238 -3.51 25.67 0.13
N TYR A 239 -4.19 25.35 1.22
CA TYR A 239 -3.75 25.66 2.58
C TYR A 239 -4.16 24.59 3.58
N LEU A 240 -3.43 24.53 4.68
CA LEU A 240 -3.78 23.80 5.88
C LEU A 240 -3.86 24.78 7.04
N HIS A 241 -4.96 24.74 7.78
CA HIS A 241 -5.20 25.59 8.92
C HIS A 241 -5.60 24.75 10.13
N THR A 242 -4.90 24.88 11.24
CA THR A 242 -5.19 24.16 12.49
C THR A 242 -5.43 25.14 13.61
N GLN A 243 -6.55 25.00 14.33
CA GLN A 243 -6.93 25.86 15.45
C GLN A 243 -7.57 25.04 16.58
N LYS A 244 -7.40 25.51 17.82
CA LYS A 244 -8.15 24.98 18.97
C LYS A 244 -9.52 25.65 19.04
N LYS A 245 -10.58 24.86 19.27
CA LYS A 245 -11.95 25.29 19.50
C LYS A 245 -12.48 24.63 20.77
N GLY A 246 -12.27 25.30 21.91
CA GLY A 246 -12.57 24.71 23.22
C GLY A 246 -11.73 23.46 23.48
N THR A 247 -12.39 22.34 23.73
CA THR A 247 -11.74 21.03 23.97
C THR A 247 -11.33 20.29 22.69
N PHE A 248 -11.70 20.81 21.51
CA PHE A 248 -11.42 20.20 20.22
C PHE A 248 -10.30 20.93 19.48
N THR A 249 -9.60 20.17 18.62
CA THR A 249 -8.68 20.71 17.62
C THR A 249 -9.28 20.53 16.25
N GLU A 250 -9.50 21.61 15.52
CA GLU A 250 -10.00 21.56 14.14
C GLU A 250 -8.87 21.83 13.16
N THR A 251 -8.74 20.96 12.17
CA THR A 251 -7.81 21.12 11.06
C THR A 251 -8.58 21.21 9.75
N THR A 252 -8.37 22.29 9.00
CA THR A 252 -8.95 22.49 7.67
C THR A 252 -7.86 22.43 6.62
N LYS A 253 -7.98 21.47 5.68
CA LYS A 253 -7.13 21.35 4.48
C LYS A 253 -7.96 21.74 3.27
N CYS A 254 -7.43 22.61 2.41
CA CYS A 254 -8.10 23.03 1.18
C CYS A 254 -7.10 22.93 0.03
N ILE A 255 -7.47 22.28 -1.06
CA ILE A 255 -6.65 22.14 -2.27
C ILE A 255 -7.51 22.42 -3.48
N THR A 256 -6.98 23.23 -4.43
CA THR A 256 -7.64 23.53 -5.70
C THR A 256 -6.81 22.95 -6.84
N LYS A 257 -7.40 22.05 -7.63
CA LYS A 257 -6.75 21.41 -8.78
C LYS A 257 -7.79 21.13 -9.88
N PHE A 258 -7.44 21.38 -11.13
CA PHE A 258 -8.27 21.05 -12.30
C PHE A 258 -9.73 21.55 -12.22
N GLY A 259 -9.94 22.81 -11.80
CA GLY A 259 -11.29 23.37 -11.74
C GLY A 259 -12.16 22.82 -10.59
N LYS A 260 -11.60 22.03 -9.69
CA LYS A 260 -12.25 21.54 -8.47
C LYS A 260 -11.51 22.01 -7.22
N THR A 261 -12.24 22.28 -6.16
CA THR A 261 -11.68 22.60 -4.84
C THR A 261 -12.10 21.51 -3.87
N LYS A 262 -11.13 20.86 -3.25
CA LYS A 262 -11.35 19.89 -2.18
C LYS A 262 -11.07 20.54 -0.84
N LYS A 263 -12.03 20.46 0.08
CA LYS A 263 -11.89 20.95 1.46
C LYS A 263 -12.12 19.81 2.43
N ILE A 264 -11.16 19.56 3.30
CA ILE A 264 -11.25 18.55 4.37
C ILE A 264 -11.21 19.28 5.70
N VAL A 265 -12.20 19.03 6.54
CA VAL A 265 -12.26 19.51 7.92
C VAL A 265 -12.24 18.32 8.85
N SER A 266 -11.20 18.22 9.68
CA SER A 266 -11.02 17.16 10.68
C SER A 266 -11.11 17.76 12.08
N THR A 267 -11.90 17.15 12.96
CA THR A 267 -12.08 17.56 14.35
C THR A 267 -11.55 16.45 15.26
N LEU A 268 -10.61 16.78 16.13
CA LEU A 268 -10.01 15.88 17.11
C LEU A 268 -10.46 16.25 18.52
N ASN A 269 -10.70 15.25 19.39
CA ASN A 269 -10.98 15.48 20.80
C ASN A 269 -9.68 15.79 21.59
N GLN A 270 -9.79 15.93 22.91
CA GLN A 270 -8.66 16.19 23.82
C GLN A 270 -7.56 15.12 23.76
N ASN A 271 -7.93 13.88 23.47
CA ASN A 271 -7.01 12.75 23.36
C ASN A 271 -6.45 12.60 21.94
N HIS A 272 -6.56 13.64 21.10
CA HIS A 272 -6.13 13.64 19.70
C HIS A 272 -6.81 12.57 18.81
N GLN A 273 -7.97 12.05 19.22
CA GLN A 273 -8.75 11.08 18.45
C GLN A 273 -9.69 11.81 17.47
N LEU A 274 -9.80 11.30 16.26
CA LEU A 274 -10.68 11.87 15.23
C LEU A 274 -12.14 11.61 15.59
N VAL A 275 -12.90 12.65 15.92
CA VAL A 275 -14.34 12.54 16.21
C VAL A 275 -15.21 12.88 15.00
N ARG A 276 -14.73 13.74 14.10
CA ARG A 276 -15.45 14.09 12.88
C ARG A 276 -14.50 14.47 11.76
N LYS A 277 -14.82 14.05 10.54
CA LYS A 277 -14.16 14.50 9.31
C LYS A 277 -15.22 14.78 8.26
N VAL A 278 -15.07 15.91 7.59
CA VAL A 278 -15.91 16.31 6.45
C VAL A 278 -14.99 16.59 5.27
N ASP A 279 -15.18 15.85 4.20
CA ASP A 279 -14.44 16.00 2.94
C ASP A 279 -15.41 16.47 1.86
N THR A 280 -15.30 17.72 1.45
CA THR A 280 -16.20 18.37 0.50
C THR A 280 -15.46 18.73 -0.78
N THR A 281 -16.02 18.37 -1.92
CA THR A 281 -15.51 18.75 -3.24
C THR A 281 -16.48 19.72 -3.89
N TYR A 282 -15.93 20.86 -4.34
CA TYR A 282 -16.66 21.93 -4.99
C TYR A 282 -16.29 22.04 -6.47
N CYS A 283 -17.27 22.32 -7.32
CA CYS A 283 -17.04 22.69 -8.71
C CYS A 283 -16.72 24.19 -8.81
N ASN A 284 -15.58 24.51 -9.41
CA ASN A 284 -15.17 25.92 -9.61
C ASN A 284 -14.77 26.22 -11.07
N TYR A 285 -15.28 25.41 -12.02
CA TYR A 285 -15.05 25.65 -13.44
C TYR A 285 -15.53 27.04 -13.87
N GLY A 286 -14.71 27.73 -14.67
CA GLY A 286 -15.03 29.06 -15.18
C GLY A 286 -14.96 30.19 -14.16
N LYS A 287 -14.66 29.91 -12.89
CA LYS A 287 -14.56 30.91 -11.82
C LYS A 287 -13.13 31.46 -11.70
N ASN A 288 -13.01 32.74 -11.33
CA ASN A 288 -11.70 33.35 -11.10
C ASN A 288 -11.01 32.68 -9.91
N LYS A 289 -9.94 31.90 -10.15
CA LYS A 289 -9.20 31.13 -9.14
C LYS A 289 -8.69 31.95 -7.96
N LYS A 290 -8.33 33.24 -8.20
CA LYS A 290 -7.79 34.14 -7.15
C LYS A 290 -8.84 34.59 -6.13
N ARG A 291 -10.13 34.53 -6.46
CA ARG A 291 -11.24 35.05 -5.64
C ARG A 291 -12.32 34.00 -5.35
N TYR A 292 -12.13 32.76 -5.81
CA TYR A 292 -13.13 31.73 -5.60
C TYR A 292 -13.27 31.41 -4.11
N ARG A 293 -14.47 31.62 -3.58
CA ARG A 293 -14.89 31.15 -2.26
C ARG A 293 -15.96 30.09 -2.44
N PRO A 294 -15.68 28.83 -2.06
CA PRO A 294 -16.66 27.74 -2.17
C PRO A 294 -17.97 28.09 -1.46
N ARG A 295 -19.09 27.85 -2.10
CA ARG A 295 -20.45 28.02 -1.57
C ARG A 295 -21.15 26.69 -1.53
N LYS A 296 -22.17 26.51 -0.66
CA LYS A 296 -22.94 25.27 -0.53
C LYS A 296 -23.48 24.78 -1.89
N LYS A 297 -24.01 25.66 -2.72
CA LYS A 297 -24.51 25.33 -4.07
C LYS A 297 -23.44 24.87 -5.09
N ASP A 298 -22.17 24.99 -4.75
CA ASP A 298 -21.05 24.56 -5.59
C ASP A 298 -20.55 23.16 -5.20
N ILE A 299 -21.14 22.53 -4.16
CA ILE A 299 -20.80 21.18 -3.70
C ILE A 299 -21.25 20.18 -4.76
N ILE A 300 -20.34 19.30 -5.16
CA ILE A 300 -20.63 18.16 -6.05
C ILE A 300 -20.47 16.82 -5.32
N ARG A 301 -19.66 16.77 -4.27
CA ARG A 301 -19.48 15.59 -3.43
C ARG A 301 -19.15 15.98 -2.01
N GLU A 302 -19.74 15.28 -1.07
CA GLU A 302 -19.39 15.39 0.33
C GLU A 302 -19.33 14.02 1.00
N THR A 303 -18.34 13.85 1.86
CA THR A 303 -18.19 12.67 2.71
C THR A 303 -18.13 13.13 4.15
N ILE A 304 -18.93 12.53 5.01
CA ILE A 304 -18.92 12.76 6.45
C ILE A 304 -18.56 11.47 7.15
N GLU A 305 -17.54 11.54 8.00
CA GLU A 305 -17.12 10.47 8.91
C GLU A 305 -17.30 10.96 10.34
N GLN A 306 -17.94 10.16 11.19
CA GLN A 306 -18.14 10.44 12.61
C GLN A 306 -17.75 9.24 13.45
N ASN A 307 -16.94 9.46 14.49
CA ASN A 307 -16.38 8.44 15.34
C ASN A 307 -16.83 8.66 16.79
N THR A 308 -17.26 7.58 17.44
CA THR A 308 -17.65 7.56 18.85
C THR A 308 -16.70 6.65 19.61
N TYR A 309 -16.21 7.11 20.75
CA TYR A 309 -15.29 6.38 21.62
C TYR A 309 -15.96 6.12 22.97
N ASN A 310 -15.63 4.99 23.59
CA ASN A 310 -16.06 4.71 24.96
C ASN A 310 -15.17 5.47 25.96
N VAL A 311 -15.45 5.30 27.24
CA VAL A 311 -14.70 5.95 28.35
C VAL A 311 -13.23 5.54 28.43
N ALA A 312 -12.89 4.34 27.92
CA ALA A 312 -11.52 3.84 27.81
C ALA A 312 -10.79 4.37 26.57
N GLY A 313 -11.44 5.19 25.73
CA GLY A 313 -10.86 5.74 24.51
C GLY A 313 -10.88 4.76 23.31
N LEU A 314 -11.60 3.64 23.41
CA LEU A 314 -11.72 2.69 22.31
C LEU A 314 -12.86 3.12 21.35
N LEU A 315 -12.62 3.00 20.04
CA LEU A 315 -13.60 3.32 19.00
C LEU A 315 -14.75 2.29 19.04
N VAL A 316 -15.96 2.72 19.39
CA VAL A 316 -17.13 1.83 19.48
C VAL A 316 -18.10 1.98 18.32
N LYS A 317 -18.05 3.12 17.62
CA LYS A 317 -18.88 3.36 16.45
C LYS A 317 -18.22 4.29 15.47
N GLN A 318 -18.30 3.98 14.18
CA GLN A 318 -17.94 4.85 13.07
C GLN A 318 -19.13 4.95 12.12
N GLU A 319 -19.46 6.16 11.70
CA GLU A 319 -20.49 6.44 10.71
C GLU A 319 -19.85 7.13 9.52
N TYR A 320 -20.21 6.68 8.33
CA TYR A 320 -19.73 7.23 7.08
C TYR A 320 -20.90 7.51 6.15
N ILE A 321 -21.03 8.75 5.67
CA ILE A 321 -22.08 9.15 4.74
C ILE A 321 -21.43 9.81 3.52
N PHE A 322 -21.80 9.32 2.34
CA PHE A 322 -21.38 9.91 1.07
C PHE A 322 -22.57 10.56 0.36
N PHE A 323 -22.36 11.80 -0.06
CA PHE A 323 -23.33 12.59 -0.84
C PHE A 323 -22.75 12.87 -2.23
N ASP A 324 -23.60 12.79 -3.25
CA ASP A 324 -23.35 13.27 -4.61
C ASP A 324 -24.46 14.27 -4.96
N ASP A 325 -24.08 15.50 -5.36
CA ASP A 325 -25.01 16.61 -5.59
C ASP A 325 -26.04 16.83 -4.45
N ASP A 326 -25.57 16.86 -3.19
CA ASP A 326 -26.38 16.99 -1.97
C ASP A 326 -27.37 15.81 -1.69
N ILE A 327 -27.31 14.76 -2.48
CA ILE A 327 -28.15 13.55 -2.31
C ILE A 327 -27.31 12.47 -1.62
N PRO A 328 -27.75 11.90 -0.48
CA PRO A 328 -27.05 10.79 0.15
C PRO A 328 -27.10 9.56 -0.74
N GLN A 329 -25.93 8.99 -1.07
CA GLN A 329 -25.78 7.81 -1.90
C GLN A 329 -25.41 6.57 -1.09
N ILE A 330 -24.55 6.74 -0.09
CA ILE A 330 -24.04 5.67 0.74
C ILE A 330 -24.14 6.10 2.21
N ASN A 331 -24.61 5.20 3.04
CA ASN A 331 -24.55 5.32 4.49
C ASN A 331 -23.98 4.02 5.06
N SER A 332 -22.79 4.10 5.69
CA SER A 332 -22.16 2.97 6.35
C SER A 332 -22.03 3.22 7.84
N ILE A 333 -22.33 2.22 8.63
CA ILE A 333 -22.19 2.24 10.08
C ILE A 333 -21.39 1.02 10.49
N GLU A 334 -20.23 1.27 11.11
CA GLU A 334 -19.44 0.24 11.79
C GLU A 334 -19.61 0.32 13.30
N THR A 335 -19.70 -0.82 13.94
CA THR A 335 -19.71 -0.93 15.40
C THR A 335 -18.69 -1.94 15.86
N PHE A 336 -18.09 -1.69 17.03
CA PHE A 336 -17.02 -2.50 17.58
C PHE A 336 -17.34 -2.89 19.02
N LYS A 337 -17.07 -4.16 19.37
CA LYS A 337 -17.13 -4.66 20.75
C LYS A 337 -15.73 -5.08 21.19
N TYR A 338 -15.50 -4.93 22.47
CA TYR A 338 -14.22 -5.24 23.11
C TYR A 338 -14.47 -6.13 24.35
N ASN A 339 -13.49 -6.99 24.66
CA ASN A 339 -13.48 -7.72 25.92
C ASN A 339 -12.98 -6.82 27.08
N GLU A 340 -12.89 -7.37 28.27
CA GLU A 340 -12.42 -6.66 29.47
C GLU A 340 -10.96 -6.22 29.38
N GLN A 341 -10.15 -6.89 28.54
CA GLN A 341 -8.75 -6.55 28.27
C GLN A 341 -8.61 -5.46 27.18
N GLY A 342 -9.72 -4.95 26.64
CA GLY A 342 -9.71 -3.94 25.59
C GLY A 342 -9.39 -4.49 24.18
N GLN A 343 -9.39 -5.80 23.99
CA GLN A 343 -9.20 -6.43 22.69
C GLN A 343 -10.51 -6.45 21.92
N LYS A 344 -10.47 -6.16 20.61
CA LYS A 344 -11.64 -6.18 19.74
C LYS A 344 -12.13 -7.62 19.55
N VAL A 345 -13.36 -7.91 19.92
CA VAL A 345 -13.98 -9.25 19.77
C VAL A 345 -15.00 -9.32 18.64
N GLU A 346 -15.56 -8.17 18.24
CA GLU A 346 -16.54 -8.14 17.16
C GLU A 346 -16.48 -6.80 16.42
N ARG A 347 -16.61 -6.84 15.09
CA ARG A 347 -16.85 -5.70 14.21
C ARG A 347 -18.08 -6.01 13.37
N ASN A 348 -19.04 -5.13 13.34
CA ASN A 348 -20.17 -5.20 12.42
C ASN A 348 -20.18 -3.96 11.55
N GLU A 349 -20.41 -4.15 10.26
CA GLU A 349 -20.61 -3.07 9.30
C GLU A 349 -21.94 -3.25 8.59
N LYS A 350 -22.70 -2.18 8.47
CA LYS A 350 -23.90 -2.09 7.66
C LYS A 350 -23.74 -0.95 6.67
N THR A 351 -23.76 -1.25 5.38
CA THR A 351 -23.68 -0.25 4.29
C THR A 351 -24.98 -0.25 3.51
N GLU A 352 -25.66 0.89 3.47
CA GLU A 352 -26.86 1.15 2.69
C GLU A 352 -26.54 2.00 1.46
N TYR A 353 -26.95 1.52 0.28
CA TYR A 353 -26.88 2.26 -0.97
C TYR A 353 -28.24 2.87 -1.29
N LYS A 354 -28.26 4.16 -1.66
CA LYS A 354 -29.49 4.91 -1.95
C LYS A 354 -29.44 5.48 -3.37
N ASN A 355 -30.62 5.68 -3.95
CA ASN A 355 -30.82 6.50 -5.18
C ASN A 355 -30.05 6.08 -6.43
N GLY A 356 -30.11 4.80 -6.85
CA GLY A 356 -29.65 4.41 -8.18
C GLY A 356 -28.14 4.22 -8.31
N PHE A 357 -27.40 4.27 -7.23
CA PHE A 357 -26.05 3.71 -7.17
C PHE A 357 -26.23 2.19 -7.27
N GLU A 358 -25.96 1.62 -8.46
CA GLU A 358 -26.23 0.21 -8.72
C GLU A 358 -25.21 -0.75 -8.09
N PRO A 359 -25.48 -1.26 -6.91
CA PRO A 359 -25.32 -2.68 -6.69
C PRO A 359 -26.71 -3.35 -6.79
N LYS A 360 -26.73 -4.58 -7.24
CA LYS A 360 -27.87 -5.48 -7.27
C LYS A 360 -28.64 -5.54 -5.93
N TYR A 361 -28.00 -5.09 -4.85
CA TYR A 361 -28.52 -5.14 -3.48
C TYR A 361 -28.40 -3.76 -2.81
N LYS A 362 -29.43 -3.39 -2.02
CA LYS A 362 -29.49 -2.08 -1.34
C LYS A 362 -28.71 -2.04 -0.03
N ILE A 363 -28.56 -3.18 0.66
CA ILE A 363 -27.93 -3.28 1.97
C ILE A 363 -26.87 -4.38 1.94
N PHE A 364 -25.66 -4.02 2.36
CA PHE A 364 -24.55 -4.95 2.59
C PHE A 364 -24.24 -4.98 4.08
N LEU A 365 -23.99 -6.17 4.59
CA LEU A 365 -23.70 -6.46 5.97
C LEU A 365 -22.39 -7.25 6.05
N GLU A 366 -21.52 -6.85 6.97
CA GLU A 366 -20.27 -7.54 7.26
C GLU A 366 -20.13 -7.72 8.77
N GLN A 367 -19.78 -8.92 9.20
CA GLN A 367 -19.45 -9.23 10.57
C GLN A 367 -18.07 -9.87 10.61
N THR A 368 -17.21 -9.41 11.51
CA THR A 368 -15.92 -10.05 11.83
C THR A 368 -15.89 -10.38 13.32
N LEU A 369 -15.63 -11.64 13.64
CA LEU A 369 -15.41 -12.13 15.00
C LEU A 369 -13.92 -12.40 15.21
N TYR A 370 -13.40 -12.03 16.37
CA TYR A 370 -11.99 -12.16 16.74
C TYR A 370 -11.86 -13.06 17.96
N TYR A 371 -10.95 -14.03 17.89
CA TYR A 371 -10.71 -15.02 18.93
C TYR A 371 -9.28 -14.96 19.42
N TYR A 372 -9.09 -14.96 20.71
CA TYR A 372 -7.78 -14.83 21.36
C TYR A 372 -7.48 -16.04 22.25
N ASP A 373 -6.18 -16.38 22.41
CA ASP A 373 -5.74 -17.35 23.41
C ASP A 373 -5.70 -16.73 24.82
N SER A 374 -5.28 -17.55 25.80
CA SER A 374 -5.12 -17.10 27.19
C SER A 374 -4.03 -16.06 27.40
N GLU A 375 -3.09 -15.96 26.44
CA GLU A 375 -1.98 -14.99 26.47
C GLU A 375 -2.36 -13.67 25.79
N GLY A 376 -3.53 -13.63 25.13
CA GLY A 376 -4.03 -12.46 24.43
C GLY A 376 -3.58 -12.36 22.96
N ASN A 377 -3.00 -13.42 22.40
CA ASN A 377 -2.67 -13.45 20.98
C ASN A 377 -3.91 -13.77 20.16
N LEU A 378 -4.09 -13.07 19.04
CA LEU A 378 -5.18 -13.32 18.10
C LEU A 378 -4.94 -14.67 17.41
N THR A 379 -5.86 -15.63 17.60
CA THR A 379 -5.73 -16.99 17.04
C THR A 379 -6.58 -17.21 15.81
N ARG A 380 -7.73 -16.52 15.71
CA ARG A 380 -8.67 -16.72 14.60
C ARG A 380 -9.49 -15.46 14.37
N GLU A 381 -9.78 -15.18 13.10
CA GLU A 381 -10.76 -14.22 12.65
C GLU A 381 -11.80 -14.92 11.77
N GLU A 382 -13.07 -14.64 11.97
CA GLU A 382 -14.15 -15.13 11.11
C GLU A 382 -14.87 -13.94 10.49
N LEU A 383 -14.83 -13.83 9.18
CA LEU A 383 -15.51 -12.81 8.40
C LEU A 383 -16.70 -13.43 7.69
N LYS A 384 -17.86 -12.85 7.87
CA LYS A 384 -19.07 -13.15 7.09
C LYS A 384 -19.55 -11.87 6.40
N LYS A 385 -19.82 -11.97 5.08
CA LYS A 385 -20.44 -10.92 4.27
C LYS A 385 -21.73 -11.45 3.68
N TRP A 386 -22.79 -10.67 3.81
CA TRP A 386 -24.07 -10.97 3.18
C TRP A 386 -24.75 -9.69 2.73
N CYS A 387 -25.75 -9.84 1.89
CA CYS A 387 -26.60 -8.73 1.48
C CYS A 387 -28.04 -8.99 1.88
N ALA A 388 -28.78 -7.91 2.10
CA ALA A 388 -30.21 -7.96 2.35
C ALA A 388 -30.93 -7.08 1.32
N ASP A 389 -31.93 -7.66 0.64
CA ASP A 389 -32.83 -6.95 -0.25
C ASP A 389 -34.25 -7.44 0.00
N GLU A 390 -35.16 -6.52 0.27
CA GLU A 390 -36.60 -6.80 0.55
C GLU A 390 -36.86 -7.92 1.60
N GLY A 391 -35.94 -8.04 2.59
CA GLY A 391 -36.03 -9.02 3.66
C GLY A 391 -35.41 -10.39 3.33
N ILE A 392 -34.82 -10.56 2.17
CA ILE A 392 -34.11 -11.78 1.79
C ILE A 392 -32.62 -11.55 2.05
N GLU A 393 -32.00 -12.37 2.89
CA GLU A 393 -30.55 -12.38 3.12
C GLU A 393 -29.89 -13.40 2.18
N THR A 394 -28.79 -12.96 1.53
CA THR A 394 -27.99 -13.82 0.67
C THR A 394 -26.54 -13.72 1.09
N ASP A 395 -25.93 -14.87 1.44
CA ASP A 395 -24.51 -14.94 1.78
C ASP A 395 -23.66 -14.64 0.53
N ILE A 396 -22.68 -13.76 0.69
CA ILE A 396 -21.75 -13.38 -0.38
C ILE A 396 -20.39 -14.04 -0.17
N GLU A 397 -19.87 -14.00 1.05
CA GLU A 397 -18.52 -14.47 1.35
C GLU A 397 -18.38 -14.86 2.81
N GLN A 398 -17.70 -15.97 3.05
CA GLN A 398 -17.26 -16.39 4.37
C GLN A 398 -15.77 -16.69 4.34
N LEU A 399 -15.00 -16.03 5.20
CA LEU A 399 -13.55 -16.21 5.33
C LEU A 399 -13.24 -16.58 6.78
N THR A 400 -12.33 -17.53 6.95
CA THR A 400 -11.74 -17.84 8.25
C THR A 400 -10.23 -17.64 8.14
N THR A 401 -9.67 -16.76 8.97
CA THR A 401 -8.21 -16.54 9.08
C THR A 401 -7.72 -17.13 10.38
N HIS A 402 -6.76 -18.04 10.30
CA HIS A 402 -6.07 -18.61 11.45
C HIS A 402 -4.71 -17.95 11.60
N HIS A 403 -4.33 -17.68 12.85
CA HIS A 403 -3.07 -17.06 13.22
C HIS A 403 -2.25 -18.05 14.02
N PHE A 404 -1.00 -18.27 13.60
CA PHE A 404 -0.05 -19.17 14.24
C PHE A 404 1.20 -18.40 14.58
N TYR A 405 1.63 -18.48 15.83
CA TYR A 405 2.85 -17.87 16.32
C TYR A 405 3.83 -18.98 16.66
N VAL A 406 4.99 -18.95 16.03
CA VAL A 406 6.09 -19.90 16.30
C VAL A 406 7.24 -19.09 16.88
N GLU A 407 7.66 -19.45 18.10
CA GLU A 407 8.87 -18.92 18.72
C GLU A 407 9.95 -19.99 18.63
N ASP A 408 11.04 -19.65 17.95
CA ASP A 408 12.29 -20.38 18.04
C ASP A 408 13.31 -19.50 18.76
N ASN A 409 14.39 -20.07 19.29
CA ASN A 409 15.40 -19.36 20.09
C ASN A 409 16.03 -18.14 19.39
N GLU A 410 15.92 -18.05 18.05
CA GLU A 410 16.52 -17.00 17.24
C GLU A 410 15.51 -16.10 16.50
N TYR A 411 14.22 -16.49 16.37
CA TYR A 411 13.23 -15.68 15.67
C TYR A 411 11.79 -15.99 16.11
N LYS A 412 10.92 -14.99 15.89
CA LYS A 412 9.46 -15.13 16.02
C LYS A 412 8.83 -15.16 14.63
N GLU A 413 8.05 -16.16 14.36
CA GLU A 413 7.32 -16.27 13.12
C GLU A 413 5.82 -16.17 13.36
N HIS A 414 5.15 -15.37 12.53
CA HIS A 414 3.69 -15.24 12.53
C HIS A 414 3.16 -15.66 11.17
N LEU A 415 2.43 -16.77 11.12
CA LEU A 415 1.78 -17.27 9.93
C LEU A 415 0.27 -17.00 9.99
N LYS A 416 -0.27 -16.41 8.93
CA LYS A 416 -1.70 -16.22 8.72
C LYS A 416 -2.17 -17.11 7.59
N VAL A 417 -3.22 -17.86 7.83
CA VAL A 417 -3.87 -18.74 6.85
C VAL A 417 -5.32 -18.30 6.70
N THR A 418 -5.68 -17.70 5.57
CA THR A 418 -7.06 -17.27 5.28
C THR A 418 -7.68 -18.22 4.28
N ILE A 419 -8.82 -18.80 4.64
CA ILE A 419 -9.56 -19.78 3.84
C ILE A 419 -10.93 -19.19 3.52
N LYS A 420 -11.31 -19.24 2.24
CA LYS A 420 -12.66 -18.96 1.79
C LYS A 420 -13.46 -20.28 1.86
N LYS A 421 -14.64 -20.21 2.50
CA LYS A 421 -15.62 -21.31 2.54
C LYS A 421 -16.66 -21.14 1.45
#